data_19c7a940ec225b086cab59828bdac4a4
#
_entry.id   19c7a940ec225b086cab59828bdac4a4
#
_cell.length_a   1.000
_cell.length_b   1.000
_cell.length_c   1.000
_cell.angle_alpha   90.00
_cell.angle_beta   90.00
_cell.angle_gamma   90.00
#
_symmetry.space_group_name_H-M   'P 1'
#
loop_
_entity.id
_entity.type
_entity.pdbx_description
1 polymer ?
#
loop_
_entity_poly.entity_id
_entity_poly.type
_entity_poly.pdbx_seq_one_letter_code
_entity_poly.pdbx_strand_id
1 'polypeptide(L)'
;MYQVTNFTDNDDVKIIAQLGAFQVVEYQRDLSVTPSSAITAYYSAQMNVKKRQLVCHLDRSPVTVQAGSMQWMLGDVNATTGIKGVGDLLGKAVRGKATGESAIKPEYTGSGLLVLEPTYKYLILLDAAEWGGGVVLDDGLFLACESSLQHKAVMRSNFSSTVAGGEGQIGRASCRERV
;
A
#
# COMPACT_ATOMS: atom_id res chain seq x y z
N MET A 1 21.66 -10.78 9.96
CA MET A 1 21.32 -9.35 9.81
C MET A 1 21.38 -9.04 8.32
N TYR A 2 20.29 -8.63 7.71
CA TYR A 2 20.24 -8.27 6.29
C TYR A 2 20.63 -6.82 6.13
N GLN A 3 21.54 -6.51 5.21
CA GLN A 3 21.99 -5.15 4.94
C GLN A 3 21.67 -4.81 3.49
N VAL A 4 21.00 -3.68 3.31
CA VAL A 4 20.77 -3.06 2.00
C VAL A 4 21.61 -1.80 1.97
N THR A 5 22.48 -1.68 0.97
CA THR A 5 23.33 -0.51 0.77
C THR A 5 22.87 0.26 -0.45
N ASN A 6 23.10 1.56 -0.46
CA ASN A 6 22.75 2.46 -1.57
C ASN A 6 21.24 2.49 -1.90
N PHE A 7 20.41 2.35 -0.89
CA PHE A 7 18.95 2.46 -1.02
C PHE A 7 18.41 3.69 -0.30
N THR A 8 18.51 3.73 1.05
CA THR A 8 18.08 4.87 1.85
C THR A 8 19.26 5.67 2.44
N ASP A 9 20.46 5.28 2.12
CA ASP A 9 21.74 5.78 2.61
C ASP A 9 22.53 6.56 1.53
N ASN A 10 21.81 7.20 0.59
CA ASN A 10 22.38 8.02 -0.48
C ASN A 10 21.62 9.36 -0.60
N ASP A 11 22.11 10.26 -1.45
CA ASP A 11 21.53 11.60 -1.65
C ASP A 11 20.39 11.65 -2.67
N ASP A 12 20.12 10.54 -3.36
CA ASP A 12 19.04 10.42 -4.34
C ASP A 12 17.69 10.03 -3.71
N VAL A 13 17.71 9.49 -2.48
CA VAL A 13 16.52 9.02 -1.78
C VAL A 13 16.42 9.66 -0.41
N LYS A 14 15.24 10.14 -0.05
CA LYS A 14 14.96 10.75 1.24
C LYS A 14 13.79 10.06 1.93
N ILE A 15 13.96 9.74 3.21
CA ILE A 15 12.86 9.32 4.07
C ILE A 15 12.02 10.55 4.41
N ILE A 16 10.74 10.57 4.02
CA ILE A 16 9.85 11.72 4.23
C ILE A 16 8.80 11.49 5.31
N ALA A 17 8.48 10.23 5.63
CA ALA A 17 7.55 9.87 6.71
C ALA A 17 7.87 8.49 7.26
N GLN A 18 7.54 8.28 8.54
CA GLN A 18 7.67 6.98 9.20
C GLN A 18 6.59 6.82 10.28
N LEU A 19 5.93 5.67 10.32
CA LEU A 19 4.93 5.31 11.31
C LEU A 19 4.86 3.77 11.44
N GLY A 20 4.96 3.24 12.64
CA GLY A 20 4.91 1.80 12.90
C GLY A 20 5.90 1.00 12.06
N ALA A 21 5.39 0.05 11.30
CA ALA A 21 6.17 -0.76 10.36
C ALA A 21 6.51 -0.04 9.05
N PHE A 22 5.95 1.13 8.78
CA PHE A 22 6.00 1.80 7.48
C PHE A 22 6.99 2.94 7.44
N GLN A 23 7.70 3.05 6.31
CA GLN A 23 8.60 4.14 5.99
C GLN A 23 8.34 4.56 4.54
N VAL A 24 8.04 5.84 4.33
CA VAL A 24 7.87 6.41 3.00
C VAL A 24 9.19 7.03 2.55
N VAL A 25 9.69 6.56 1.44
CA VAL A 25 10.87 7.14 0.77
C VAL A 25 10.44 7.93 -0.46
N GLU A 26 11.12 9.02 -0.73
CA GLU A 26 10.92 9.88 -1.89
C GLU A 26 12.22 10.01 -2.68
N TYR A 27 12.16 9.77 -3.97
CA TYR A 27 13.30 9.91 -4.87
C TYR A 27 13.51 11.37 -5.21
N GLN A 28 14.66 11.92 -4.82
CA GLN A 28 15.04 13.31 -5.12
C GLN A 28 15.48 13.44 -6.57
N ARG A 29 16.13 12.39 -7.10
CA ARG A 29 16.50 12.25 -8.50
C ARG A 29 16.01 10.90 -9.03
N ASP A 30 15.41 10.89 -10.21
CA ASP A 30 15.02 9.66 -10.90
C ASP A 30 16.15 9.24 -11.84
N LEU A 31 17.00 8.35 -11.39
CA LEU A 31 18.14 7.84 -12.18
C LEU A 31 17.72 6.86 -13.28
N SER A 32 16.43 6.56 -13.42
CA SER A 32 15.90 5.70 -14.48
C SER A 32 15.51 6.47 -15.74
N VAL A 33 15.70 7.80 -15.76
CA VAL A 33 15.39 8.62 -16.94
C VAL A 33 16.34 8.38 -18.10
N THR A 34 15.81 8.43 -19.30
CA THR A 34 16.58 8.38 -20.55
C THR A 34 16.92 9.78 -21.03
N PRO A 35 17.92 9.98 -21.93
CA PRO A 35 18.19 11.28 -22.50
C PRO A 35 16.96 11.95 -23.13
N SER A 36 16.07 11.19 -23.75
CA SER A 36 14.84 11.70 -24.38
C SER A 36 13.77 12.14 -23.36
N SER A 37 13.75 11.59 -22.17
CA SER A 37 12.79 11.94 -21.11
C SER A 37 13.35 12.88 -20.04
N ALA A 38 14.65 13.16 -20.06
CA ALA A 38 15.34 13.92 -19.01
C ALA A 38 14.77 15.31 -18.78
N ILE A 39 14.45 16.04 -19.84
CA ILE A 39 13.88 17.41 -19.77
C ILE A 39 12.51 17.35 -19.07
N THR A 40 11.64 16.45 -19.50
CA THR A 40 10.30 16.28 -18.88
C THR A 40 10.41 15.87 -17.43
N ALA A 41 11.30 14.92 -17.10
CA ALA A 41 11.54 14.48 -15.73
C ALA A 41 12.05 15.63 -14.84
N TYR A 42 12.97 16.46 -15.37
CA TYR A 42 13.49 17.61 -14.63
C TYR A 42 12.38 18.60 -14.26
N TYR A 43 11.58 19.03 -15.22
CA TYR A 43 10.49 19.99 -14.95
C TYR A 43 9.38 19.37 -14.08
N SER A 44 9.08 18.10 -14.26
CA SER A 44 8.14 17.37 -13.39
C SER A 44 8.62 17.38 -11.94
N ALA A 45 9.90 17.12 -11.70
CA ALA A 45 10.50 17.17 -10.37
C ALA A 45 10.42 18.57 -9.73
N GLN A 46 10.59 19.65 -10.53
CA GLN A 46 10.40 21.03 -10.07
C GLN A 46 8.95 21.30 -9.63
N MET A 47 7.98 20.65 -10.26
CA MET A 47 6.56 20.70 -9.91
C MET A 47 6.18 19.68 -8.80
N ASN A 48 7.18 19.10 -8.10
CA ASN A 48 7.00 18.11 -7.05
C ASN A 48 6.36 16.78 -7.51
N VAL A 49 6.45 16.46 -8.79
CA VAL A 49 6.08 15.15 -9.33
C VAL A 49 7.26 14.20 -9.14
N LYS A 50 7.32 13.58 -7.97
CA LYS A 50 8.41 12.71 -7.57
C LYS A 50 7.91 11.29 -7.34
N LYS A 51 8.76 10.31 -7.60
CA LYS A 51 8.50 8.93 -7.23
C LYS A 51 8.57 8.77 -5.72
N ARG A 52 7.63 8.03 -5.16
CA ARG A 52 7.59 7.63 -3.75
C ARG A 52 7.44 6.12 -3.67
N GLN A 53 7.93 5.55 -2.59
CA GLN A 53 7.89 4.12 -2.38
C GLN A 53 7.65 3.83 -0.91
N LEU A 54 6.88 2.78 -0.64
CA LEU A 54 6.65 2.32 0.73
C LEU A 54 7.60 1.18 1.04
N VAL A 55 8.32 1.33 2.13
CA VAL A 55 9.19 0.31 2.74
C VAL A 55 8.50 -0.16 4.01
N CYS A 56 8.30 -1.48 4.12
CA CYS A 56 7.69 -2.11 5.28
C CYS A 56 8.75 -2.91 6.04
N HIS A 57 8.91 -2.62 7.32
CA HIS A 57 9.81 -3.29 8.24
C HIS A 57 9.06 -4.40 8.96
N LEU A 58 9.17 -5.63 8.48
CA LEU A 58 8.42 -6.79 9.00
C LEU A 58 8.85 -7.22 10.40
N ASP A 59 10.06 -6.84 10.82
CA ASP A 59 10.53 -7.02 12.21
C ASP A 59 9.67 -6.29 13.24
N ARG A 60 8.94 -5.25 12.82
CA ARG A 60 8.11 -4.42 13.70
C ARG A 60 6.68 -4.93 13.77
N SER A 61 6.10 -5.32 12.63
CA SER A 61 4.73 -5.81 12.55
C SER A 61 4.49 -6.58 11.24
N PRO A 62 3.66 -7.62 11.24
CA PRO A 62 3.11 -8.19 10.02
C PRO A 62 2.33 -7.13 9.22
N VAL A 63 2.39 -7.21 7.89
CA VAL A 63 1.81 -6.21 7.00
C VAL A 63 0.93 -6.87 5.95
N THR A 64 -0.28 -6.34 5.79
CA THR A 64 -1.19 -6.67 4.70
C THR A 64 -1.09 -5.61 3.62
N VAL A 65 -0.91 -6.01 2.37
CA VAL A 65 -0.72 -5.06 1.25
C VAL A 65 -1.75 -5.26 0.14
N GLN A 66 -1.88 -4.27 -0.71
CA GLN A 66 -2.65 -4.38 -1.95
C GLN A 66 -2.03 -5.45 -2.86
N ALA A 67 -2.86 -6.31 -3.42
CA ALA A 67 -2.40 -7.35 -4.34
C ALA A 67 -1.65 -6.75 -5.53
N GLY A 68 -0.48 -7.33 -5.85
CA GLY A 68 0.36 -6.86 -6.95
C GLY A 68 1.23 -5.64 -6.64
N SER A 69 1.19 -5.10 -5.42
CA SER A 69 2.00 -3.92 -5.06
C SER A 69 3.44 -4.25 -4.60
N MET A 70 3.76 -5.51 -4.34
CA MET A 70 5.10 -5.91 -3.92
C MET A 70 6.07 -5.82 -5.10
N GLN A 71 7.18 -5.12 -4.93
CA GLN A 71 8.27 -5.06 -5.88
C GLN A 71 9.37 -6.07 -5.52
N TRP A 72 9.87 -6.01 -4.31
CA TRP A 72 10.87 -6.95 -3.81
C TRP A 72 10.80 -7.09 -2.29
N MET A 73 11.39 -8.15 -1.79
CA MET A 73 11.50 -8.43 -0.35
C MET A 73 12.88 -9.01 -0.03
N LEU A 74 13.33 -8.79 1.19
CA LEU A 74 14.61 -9.27 1.70
C LEU A 74 14.44 -9.77 3.13
N GLY A 75 15.00 -10.93 3.42
CA GLY A 75 14.97 -11.51 4.75
C GLY A 75 14.24 -12.83 4.82
N ASP A 76 13.93 -13.28 6.03
CA ASP A 76 13.08 -14.43 6.27
C ASP A 76 11.62 -13.98 6.28
N VAL A 77 11.06 -13.89 5.06
CA VAL A 77 9.73 -13.36 4.82
C VAL A 77 8.79 -14.44 4.30
N ASN A 78 7.67 -14.60 4.95
CA ASN A 78 6.60 -15.51 4.55
C ASN A 78 5.41 -14.70 4.03
N ALA A 79 4.90 -15.06 2.85
CA ALA A 79 3.73 -14.45 2.24
C ALA A 79 2.55 -15.41 2.29
N THR A 80 1.41 -14.96 2.80
CA THR A 80 0.17 -15.72 2.81
C THR A 80 -0.94 -14.92 2.15
N THR A 81 -1.81 -15.60 1.40
CA THR A 81 -2.97 -14.96 0.74
C THR A 81 -4.21 -14.99 1.62
N GLY A 82 -4.14 -15.59 2.80
CA GLY A 82 -5.29 -15.77 3.69
C GLY A 82 -6.41 -16.62 3.10
N ILE A 83 -6.14 -17.38 2.03
CA ILE A 83 -7.10 -18.27 1.39
C ILE A 83 -7.07 -19.62 2.11
N LYS A 84 -8.16 -19.96 2.78
CA LYS A 84 -8.29 -21.22 3.56
C LYS A 84 -8.88 -22.40 2.76
N GLY A 85 -9.15 -22.23 1.45
CA GLY A 85 -9.70 -23.29 0.58
C GLY A 85 -10.45 -22.77 -0.63
N VAL A 86 -10.89 -23.68 -1.51
CA VAL A 86 -11.56 -23.34 -2.78
C VAL A 86 -12.86 -22.55 -2.56
N GLY A 87 -13.60 -22.81 -1.51
CA GLY A 87 -14.83 -22.06 -1.18
C GLY A 87 -14.57 -20.62 -0.77
N ASP A 88 -13.50 -20.38 -0.02
CA ASP A 88 -13.06 -19.04 0.39
C ASP A 88 -12.53 -18.24 -0.82
N LEU A 89 -11.82 -18.91 -1.73
CA LEU A 89 -11.35 -18.34 -2.99
C LEU A 89 -12.52 -17.87 -3.87
N LEU A 90 -13.55 -18.72 -4.04
CA LEU A 90 -14.74 -18.37 -4.81
C LEU A 90 -15.49 -17.19 -4.18
N GLY A 91 -15.67 -17.18 -2.86
CA GLY A 91 -16.31 -16.09 -2.15
C GLY A 91 -15.55 -14.76 -2.27
N LYS A 92 -14.22 -14.80 -2.19
CA LYS A 92 -13.35 -13.62 -2.38
C LYS A 92 -13.32 -13.15 -3.83
N ALA A 93 -13.30 -14.07 -4.80
CA ALA A 93 -13.32 -13.73 -6.23
C ALA A 93 -14.64 -13.06 -6.65
N VAL A 94 -15.78 -13.54 -6.13
CA VAL A 94 -17.10 -12.91 -6.39
C VAL A 94 -17.17 -11.52 -5.78
N ARG A 95 -16.70 -11.35 -4.56
CA ARG A 95 -16.64 -10.03 -3.88
C ARG A 95 -15.69 -9.07 -4.61
N GLY A 96 -14.51 -9.53 -5.03
CA GLY A 96 -13.55 -8.72 -5.78
C GLY A 96 -14.09 -8.24 -7.13
N LYS A 97 -14.85 -9.08 -7.85
CA LYS A 97 -15.55 -8.67 -9.08
C LYS A 97 -16.64 -7.63 -8.82
N ALA A 98 -17.32 -7.73 -7.68
CA ALA A 98 -18.38 -6.78 -7.33
C ALA A 98 -17.83 -5.43 -6.83
N THR A 99 -16.58 -5.41 -6.31
CA THR A 99 -15.97 -4.20 -5.72
C THR A 99 -14.87 -3.57 -6.59
N GLY A 100 -14.48 -4.21 -7.70
CA GLY A 100 -13.35 -3.74 -8.52
C GLY A 100 -11.98 -3.90 -7.88
N GLU A 101 -11.90 -4.12 -6.56
CA GLU A 101 -10.65 -4.41 -5.83
C GLU A 101 -10.38 -5.92 -5.76
N SER A 102 -9.11 -6.29 -5.73
CA SER A 102 -8.74 -7.65 -5.35
C SER A 102 -9.16 -7.91 -3.91
N ALA A 103 -10.15 -8.79 -3.72
CA ALA A 103 -10.59 -9.22 -2.39
C ALA A 103 -9.51 -10.03 -1.65
N ILE A 104 -8.43 -10.38 -2.34
CA ILE A 104 -7.27 -11.11 -1.82
C ILE A 104 -6.17 -10.09 -1.57
N LYS A 105 -5.93 -9.79 -0.31
CA LYS A 105 -4.82 -8.93 0.12
C LYS A 105 -3.77 -9.83 0.77
N PRO A 106 -2.57 -9.99 0.17
CA PRO A 106 -1.52 -10.82 0.76
C PRO A 106 -1.02 -10.21 2.07
N GLU A 107 -0.77 -11.08 3.02
CA GLU A 107 -0.15 -10.76 4.30
C GLU A 107 1.30 -11.25 4.29
N TYR A 108 2.21 -10.39 4.74
CA TYR A 108 3.64 -10.67 4.86
C TYR A 108 4.02 -10.67 6.34
N THR A 109 4.70 -11.74 6.76
CA THR A 109 5.16 -11.96 8.12
C THR A 109 6.63 -12.35 8.14
N GLY A 110 7.27 -12.26 9.29
CA GLY A 110 8.65 -12.68 9.45
C GLY A 110 9.59 -11.54 9.81
N SER A 111 10.84 -11.62 9.34
CA SER A 111 11.89 -10.67 9.68
C SER A 111 12.58 -10.19 8.41
N GLY A 112 12.55 -8.89 8.18
CA GLY A 112 13.17 -8.29 7.00
C GLY A 112 12.42 -7.09 6.44
N LEU A 113 12.65 -6.82 5.16
CA LEU A 113 12.07 -5.70 4.42
C LEU A 113 11.13 -6.21 3.33
N LEU A 114 10.00 -5.53 3.21
CA LEU A 114 9.11 -5.61 2.06
C LEU A 114 9.02 -4.24 1.42
N VAL A 115 9.35 -4.14 0.14
CA VAL A 115 9.34 -2.89 -0.60
C VAL A 115 8.30 -2.97 -1.70
N LEU A 116 7.41 -1.98 -1.72
CA LEU A 116 6.31 -1.92 -2.68
C LEU A 116 6.73 -1.19 -3.96
N GLU A 117 5.93 -1.32 -5.01
CA GLU A 117 6.15 -0.64 -6.29
C GLU A 117 6.19 0.89 -6.11
N PRO A 118 7.12 1.59 -6.77
CA PRO A 118 7.17 3.04 -6.72
C PRO A 118 5.94 3.66 -7.40
N THR A 119 5.51 4.79 -6.87
CA THR A 119 4.34 5.52 -7.38
C THR A 119 4.60 7.02 -7.39
N TYR A 120 3.92 7.76 -8.28
CA TYR A 120 3.88 9.22 -8.26
C TYR A 120 2.77 9.78 -7.35
N LYS A 121 1.93 8.90 -6.76
CA LYS A 121 0.91 9.30 -5.79
C LYS A 121 1.57 9.71 -4.47
N TYR A 122 0.91 10.59 -3.73
CA TYR A 122 1.28 10.85 -2.35
C TYR A 122 0.95 9.63 -1.49
N LEU A 123 1.87 9.26 -0.61
CA LEU A 123 1.69 8.21 0.37
C LEU A 123 1.47 8.87 1.73
N ILE A 124 0.30 8.62 2.32
CA ILE A 124 -0.12 9.16 3.61
C ILE A 124 -0.10 8.01 4.61
N LEU A 125 0.60 8.19 5.72
CA LEU A 125 0.57 7.27 6.85
C LEU A 125 -0.50 7.76 7.84
N LEU A 126 -1.41 6.86 8.23
CA LEU A 126 -2.50 7.16 9.15
C LEU A 126 -2.36 6.28 10.39
N ASP A 127 -2.33 6.90 11.57
CA ASP A 127 -2.47 6.19 12.83
C ASP A 127 -3.97 5.93 13.07
N ALA A 128 -4.35 4.67 12.94
CA ALA A 128 -5.75 4.28 13.08
C ALA A 128 -6.27 4.44 14.53
N ALA A 129 -5.40 4.45 15.54
CA ALA A 129 -5.76 4.66 16.93
C ALA A 129 -6.29 6.08 17.18
N GLU A 130 -5.78 7.07 16.45
CA GLU A 130 -6.21 8.47 16.57
C GLU A 130 -7.62 8.71 15.97
N TRP A 131 -8.13 7.79 15.16
CA TRP A 131 -9.36 7.98 14.38
C TRP A 131 -10.58 7.24 14.95
N GLY A 132 -10.53 6.76 16.16
CA GLY A 132 -11.63 6.28 17.02
C GLY A 132 -12.65 5.29 16.43
N GLY A 133 -12.96 5.35 15.18
CA GLY A 133 -13.95 4.51 14.48
C GLY A 133 -13.45 3.88 13.19
N GLY A 134 -12.18 4.15 12.82
CA GLY A 134 -11.59 3.71 11.57
C GLY A 134 -11.76 4.71 10.43
N VAL A 135 -11.12 4.41 9.31
CA VAL A 135 -11.10 5.23 8.10
C VAL A 135 -11.84 4.53 6.98
N VAL A 136 -12.66 5.27 6.24
CA VAL A 136 -13.28 4.78 5.01
C VAL A 136 -12.48 5.36 3.85
N LEU A 137 -11.96 4.48 3.00
CA LEU A 137 -11.16 4.84 1.84
C LEU A 137 -11.93 4.50 0.57
N ASP A 138 -11.77 5.32 -0.46
CA ASP A 138 -12.25 5.00 -1.79
C ASP A 138 -11.41 3.87 -2.42
N ASP A 139 -11.99 3.23 -3.44
CA ASP A 139 -11.32 2.14 -4.17
C ASP A 139 -9.99 2.61 -4.76
N GLY A 140 -8.96 1.78 -4.62
CA GLY A 140 -7.61 2.09 -5.11
C GLY A 140 -6.79 3.08 -4.26
N LEU A 141 -7.30 3.55 -3.12
CA LEU A 141 -6.53 4.35 -2.17
C LEU A 141 -5.80 3.52 -1.12
N PHE A 142 -6.24 2.28 -0.89
CA PHE A 142 -5.55 1.36 0.02
C PHE A 142 -4.25 0.86 -0.61
N LEU A 143 -3.14 0.96 0.12
CA LEU A 143 -1.85 0.40 -0.30
C LEU A 143 -1.37 -0.69 0.66
N ALA A 144 -1.32 -0.40 1.96
CA ALA A 144 -0.90 -1.34 3.00
C ALA A 144 -1.47 -0.97 4.36
N CYS A 145 -1.54 -1.94 5.27
CA CYS A 145 -1.79 -1.71 6.69
C CYS A 145 -1.06 -2.75 7.53
N GLU A 146 -0.87 -2.49 8.81
CA GLU A 146 -0.47 -3.54 9.74
C GLU A 146 -1.58 -4.60 9.82
N SER A 147 -1.19 -5.88 9.89
CA SER A 147 -2.16 -7.00 9.85
C SER A 147 -3.05 -7.09 11.09
N SER A 148 -2.70 -6.37 12.16
CA SER A 148 -3.56 -6.19 13.33
C SER A 148 -4.85 -5.43 13.02
N LEU A 149 -4.86 -4.61 11.96
CA LEU A 149 -6.02 -3.83 11.55
C LEU A 149 -7.03 -4.68 10.79
N GLN A 150 -8.30 -4.53 11.14
CA GLN A 150 -9.39 -5.15 10.41
C GLN A 150 -9.79 -4.29 9.23
N HIS A 151 -9.79 -4.85 8.03
CA HIS A 151 -10.30 -4.19 6.83
C HIS A 151 -11.55 -4.91 6.32
N LYS A 152 -12.53 -4.14 5.86
CA LYS A 152 -13.81 -4.64 5.34
C LYS A 152 -14.26 -3.80 4.17
N ALA A 153 -14.61 -4.45 3.06
CA ALA A 153 -15.28 -3.76 1.96
C ALA A 153 -16.70 -3.33 2.39
N VAL A 154 -17.05 -2.07 2.14
CA VAL A 154 -18.38 -1.50 2.43
C VAL A 154 -18.98 -1.07 1.10
N MET A 155 -20.13 -1.65 0.75
CA MET A 155 -20.88 -1.23 -0.43
C MET A 155 -21.72 0.00 -0.09
N ARG A 156 -21.68 1.02 -0.92
CA ARG A 156 -22.66 2.12 -0.85
C ARG A 156 -24.03 1.61 -1.25
N SER A 157 -25.00 1.80 -0.39
CA SER A 157 -26.38 1.34 -0.60
C SER A 157 -27.22 2.23 -1.54
N ASN A 158 -26.69 3.36 -2.00
CA ASN A 158 -27.43 4.31 -2.84
C ASN A 158 -27.20 4.05 -4.33
N PHE A 159 -28.18 3.44 -4.96
CA PHE A 159 -28.23 3.11 -6.39
C PHE A 159 -28.00 4.32 -7.32
N SER A 160 -28.34 5.53 -6.87
CA SER A 160 -28.19 6.77 -7.65
C SER A 160 -26.75 7.23 -7.82
N SER A 161 -25.85 6.95 -6.85
CA SER A 161 -24.44 7.35 -6.94
C SER A 161 -23.62 6.44 -7.86
N THR A 162 -24.04 5.18 -8.01
CA THR A 162 -23.35 4.19 -8.86
C THR A 162 -23.58 4.46 -10.35
N VAL A 163 -24.73 5.04 -10.71
CA VAL A 163 -25.11 5.31 -12.11
C VAL A 163 -24.69 6.70 -12.59
N ALA A 164 -24.62 7.68 -11.68
CA ALA A 164 -24.39 9.08 -12.05
C ALA A 164 -22.96 9.60 -11.81
N GLY A 165 -22.14 8.92 -11.03
CA GLY A 165 -20.86 9.46 -10.55
C GLY A 165 -19.58 8.72 -10.91
N GLY A 166 -19.65 7.52 -11.45
CA GLY A 166 -18.43 6.72 -11.71
C GLY A 166 -17.56 6.46 -10.47
N GLU A 167 -18.07 6.83 -9.28
CA GLU A 167 -17.40 6.60 -8.02
C GLU A 167 -17.60 5.15 -7.60
N GLY A 168 -16.53 4.38 -7.67
CA GLY A 168 -16.47 2.99 -7.22
C GLY A 168 -16.84 2.83 -5.75
N GLN A 169 -16.89 1.61 -5.32
CA GLN A 169 -17.26 1.23 -3.96
C GLN A 169 -16.18 1.67 -2.96
N ILE A 170 -16.59 2.17 -1.81
CA ILE A 170 -15.69 2.62 -0.76
C ILE A 170 -15.26 1.43 0.10
N GLY A 171 -13.94 1.17 0.17
CA GLY A 171 -13.36 0.26 1.15
C GLY A 171 -13.29 0.92 2.53
N ARG A 172 -13.76 0.24 3.57
CA ARG A 172 -13.61 0.68 4.96
C ARG A 172 -12.52 -0.13 5.63
N ALA A 173 -11.41 0.51 5.98
CA ALA A 173 -10.50 -0.03 6.98
C ALA A 173 -11.05 0.36 8.35
N SER A 174 -11.56 -0.60 9.11
CA SER A 174 -12.00 -0.38 10.50
C SER A 174 -10.87 -0.87 11.39
N CYS A 175 -10.22 0.06 12.08
CA CYS A 175 -9.31 -0.28 13.16
C CYS A 175 -10.14 -0.66 14.39
N ARG A 176 -10.04 -1.91 14.83
CA ARG A 176 -10.47 -2.34 16.14
C ARG A 176 -9.32 -3.08 16.78
N GLU A 177 -8.71 -2.41 17.74
CA GLU A 177 -7.77 -3.05 18.65
C GLU A 177 -8.51 -4.20 19.35
N ARG A 178 -7.95 -5.42 19.26
CA ARG A 178 -8.41 -6.50 20.10
C ARG A 178 -7.76 -6.33 21.47
N VAL A 179 -8.54 -5.97 22.43
CA VAL A 179 -8.22 -6.15 23.86
C VAL A 179 -8.33 -7.65 24.20
#